data_1e5363e0ebfa1eea27cfc7651856d1e8
#
_entry.id   1e5363e0ebfa1eea27cfc7651856d1e8
#
_cell.length_a   1.000
_cell.length_b   1.000
_cell.length_c   1.000
_cell.angle_alpha   90.00
_cell.angle_beta   90.00
_cell.angle_gamma   90.00
#
_symmetry.space_group_name_H-M   'P 1'
#
loop_
_entity.id
_entity.type
_entity.pdbx_description
1 polymer ?
#
loop_
_entity_poly.entity_id
_entity_poly.type
_entity_poly.pdbx_seq_one_letter_code
_entity_poly.pdbx_strand_id
1 'polypeptide(L)'
;MRFWVLVMGSWFFVLSCVLFAQSPQALLNRAVDQFEKGQFAESARTFDELAKIIPDEAPQLWQRGIALYYAGRFADCRRQFESHRTVNPDDVENAAWHFLCVARSETPEKAKAALLPVGPDSRVPMREVYQMFRGVLTPDDVVKAAGSQPSGLFYAHLYIGLYAEATGRKDLALTHIKEAASDRYAGVGGYMHMVARVHARKS
;
A
#
# COMPACT_ATOMS: atom_id res chain seq x y z
N MET A 1 51.19 -5.29 64.38
CA MET A 1 49.84 -4.94 63.91
C MET A 1 49.94 -4.67 62.42
N ARG A 2 49.46 -5.57 61.56
CA ARG A 2 49.47 -5.42 60.09
C ARG A 2 48.01 -5.18 59.67
N PHE A 3 47.71 -3.96 59.15
CA PHE A 3 46.44 -3.63 58.56
C PHE A 3 46.39 -4.10 57.10
N TRP A 4 45.43 -4.95 56.77
CA TRP A 4 45.09 -5.34 55.40
C TRP A 4 44.03 -4.35 54.91
N VAL A 5 44.33 -3.63 53.82
CA VAL A 5 43.36 -2.82 53.10
C VAL A 5 42.79 -3.69 52.00
N LEU A 6 41.49 -4.02 52.11
CA LEU A 6 40.71 -4.69 51.08
C LEU A 6 40.27 -3.63 50.05
N VAL A 7 40.86 -3.72 48.85
CA VAL A 7 40.41 -2.95 47.70
C VAL A 7 39.22 -3.72 47.04
N MET A 8 38.00 -3.24 47.25
CA MET A 8 36.85 -3.74 46.55
C MET A 8 36.82 -3.10 45.14
N GLY A 9 37.22 -3.88 44.13
CA GLY A 9 37.13 -3.51 42.72
C GLY A 9 35.68 -3.62 42.27
N SER A 10 35.01 -2.47 42.04
CA SER A 10 33.71 -2.40 41.37
C SER A 10 33.86 -2.73 39.90
N TRP A 11 33.40 -3.91 39.51
CA TRP A 11 33.25 -4.29 38.12
C TRP A 11 31.97 -3.64 37.55
N PHE A 12 32.13 -2.54 36.84
CA PHE A 12 31.07 -2.00 36.00
C PHE A 12 30.89 -2.89 34.78
N PHE A 13 29.87 -3.75 34.78
CA PHE A 13 29.39 -4.42 33.58
C PHE A 13 28.72 -3.37 32.68
N VAL A 14 29.46 -2.85 31.70
CA VAL A 14 28.88 -2.11 30.60
C VAL A 14 28.16 -3.12 29.71
N LEU A 15 26.83 -3.20 29.89
CA LEU A 15 25.95 -3.98 29.00
C LEU A 15 25.87 -3.21 27.67
N SER A 16 26.79 -3.53 26.75
CA SER A 16 26.72 -3.02 25.38
C SER A 16 25.50 -3.67 24.70
N CYS A 17 24.37 -2.95 24.68
CA CYS A 17 23.26 -3.29 23.78
C CYS A 17 23.76 -3.12 22.34
N VAL A 18 24.22 -4.20 21.75
CA VAL A 18 24.41 -4.29 20.29
C VAL A 18 23.02 -4.24 19.67
N LEU A 19 22.60 -3.03 19.25
CA LEU A 19 21.43 -2.86 18.40
C LEU A 19 21.77 -3.52 17.05
N PHE A 20 21.33 -4.75 16.88
CA PHE A 20 21.34 -5.39 15.57
C PHE A 20 20.44 -4.56 14.65
N ALA A 21 21.03 -3.80 13.74
CA ALA A 21 20.29 -3.14 12.68
C ALA A 21 19.53 -4.23 11.91
N GLN A 22 18.20 -4.11 11.89
CA GLN A 22 17.37 -5.07 11.15
C GLN A 22 17.68 -4.96 9.65
N SER A 23 17.79 -6.10 8.97
CA SER A 23 18.00 -6.09 7.52
C SER A 23 16.83 -5.45 6.80
N PRO A 24 17.03 -4.83 5.62
CA PRO A 24 15.93 -4.28 4.80
C PRO A 24 14.81 -5.29 4.56
N GLN A 25 15.17 -6.55 4.29
CA GLN A 25 14.19 -7.61 4.09
C GLN A 25 13.37 -7.94 5.36
N ALA A 26 14.00 -7.92 6.53
CA ALA A 26 13.29 -8.14 7.80
C ALA A 26 12.30 -7.01 8.11
N LEU A 27 12.67 -5.76 7.80
CA LEU A 27 11.78 -4.61 7.93
C LEU A 27 10.61 -4.70 6.95
N LEU A 28 10.88 -5.05 5.69
CA LEU A 28 9.84 -5.24 4.69
C LEU A 28 8.82 -6.30 5.14
N ASN A 29 9.29 -7.47 5.54
CA ASN A 29 8.42 -8.56 5.99
C ASN A 29 7.60 -8.16 7.23
N ARG A 30 8.21 -7.47 8.20
CA ARG A 30 7.52 -6.96 9.38
C ARG A 30 6.44 -5.96 9.02
N ALA A 31 6.73 -5.02 8.12
CA ALA A 31 5.77 -4.02 7.70
C ALA A 31 4.56 -4.64 6.99
N VAL A 32 4.79 -5.64 6.14
CA VAL A 32 3.72 -6.40 5.44
C VAL A 32 2.87 -7.18 6.44
N ASP A 33 3.48 -7.90 7.39
CA ASP A 33 2.78 -8.64 8.44
C ASP A 33 1.92 -7.71 9.32
N GLN A 34 2.46 -6.55 9.70
CA GLN A 34 1.70 -5.52 10.44
C GLN A 34 0.50 -5.02 9.63
N PHE A 35 0.68 -4.81 8.32
CA PHE A 35 -0.42 -4.38 7.45
C PHE A 35 -1.51 -5.45 7.38
N GLU A 36 -1.17 -6.71 7.16
CA GLU A 36 -2.12 -7.82 7.11
C GLU A 36 -2.93 -7.96 8.41
N LYS A 37 -2.30 -7.67 9.56
CA LYS A 37 -2.94 -7.66 10.89
C LYS A 37 -3.78 -6.41 11.16
N GLY A 38 -3.85 -5.45 10.23
CA GLY A 38 -4.58 -4.19 10.41
C GLY A 38 -3.85 -3.15 11.27
N GLN A 39 -2.59 -3.38 11.61
CA GLN A 39 -1.72 -2.47 12.37
C GLN A 39 -1.12 -1.40 11.43
N PHE A 40 -1.99 -0.57 10.84
CA PHE A 40 -1.61 0.33 9.73
C PHE A 40 -0.61 1.41 10.13
N ALA A 41 -0.75 1.98 11.33
CA ALA A 41 0.17 3.00 11.81
C ALA A 41 1.57 2.42 12.06
N GLU A 42 1.65 1.21 12.60
CA GLU A 42 2.88 0.46 12.82
C GLU A 42 3.53 0.09 11.48
N SER A 43 2.75 -0.46 10.55
CA SER A 43 3.20 -0.79 9.20
C SER A 43 3.81 0.42 8.49
N ALA A 44 3.11 1.56 8.49
CA ALA A 44 3.61 2.79 7.88
C ALA A 44 4.92 3.27 8.52
N ARG A 45 5.06 3.19 9.87
CA ARG A 45 6.32 3.53 10.56
C ARG A 45 7.45 2.58 10.19
N THR A 46 7.19 1.28 10.12
CA THR A 46 8.20 0.28 9.73
C THR A 46 8.65 0.48 8.28
N PHE A 47 7.74 0.84 7.37
CA PHE A 47 8.10 1.23 6.01
C PHE A 47 8.91 2.54 5.98
N ASP A 48 8.65 3.51 6.86
CA ASP A 48 9.45 4.74 6.96
C ASP A 48 10.88 4.44 7.45
N GLU A 49 11.05 3.48 8.37
CA GLU A 49 12.36 2.99 8.81
C GLU A 49 13.11 2.35 7.63
N LEU A 50 12.43 1.50 6.87
CA LEU A 50 13.00 0.86 5.68
C LEU A 50 13.44 1.90 4.64
N ALA A 51 12.59 2.86 4.31
CA ALA A 51 12.89 3.89 3.33
C ALA A 51 14.10 4.76 3.70
N LYS A 52 14.40 4.93 5.01
CA LYS A 52 15.60 5.63 5.48
C LYS A 52 16.88 4.81 5.28
N ILE A 53 16.78 3.48 5.32
CA ILE A 53 17.92 2.57 5.16
C ILE A 53 18.26 2.37 3.68
N ILE A 54 17.25 2.41 2.80
CA ILE A 54 17.40 2.24 1.35
C ILE A 54 16.85 3.45 0.58
N PRO A 55 17.41 4.66 0.79
CA PRO A 55 16.83 5.89 0.24
C PRO A 55 16.74 5.89 -1.29
N ASP A 56 17.69 5.30 -1.99
CA ASP A 56 17.71 5.22 -3.45
C ASP A 56 16.65 4.25 -4.00
N GLU A 57 16.25 3.25 -3.22
CA GLU A 57 15.20 2.29 -3.56
C GLU A 57 13.82 2.68 -2.99
N ALA A 58 13.76 3.71 -2.13
CA ALA A 58 12.51 4.16 -1.53
C ALA A 58 11.38 4.47 -2.54
N PRO A 59 11.66 4.97 -3.75
CA PRO A 59 10.64 5.10 -4.81
C PRO A 59 9.96 3.77 -5.17
N GLN A 60 10.64 2.63 -5.03
CA GLN A 60 10.09 1.31 -5.35
C GLN A 60 9.14 0.74 -4.29
N LEU A 61 9.07 1.36 -3.11
CA LEU A 61 8.26 0.90 -1.98
C LEU A 61 6.76 1.28 -2.15
N TRP A 62 6.09 0.80 -3.21
CA TRP A 62 4.66 1.05 -3.43
C TRP A 62 3.79 0.53 -2.27
N GLN A 63 4.17 -0.57 -1.62
CA GLN A 63 3.49 -1.09 -0.42
C GLN A 63 3.50 -0.06 0.72
N ARG A 64 4.57 0.74 0.84
CA ARG A 64 4.61 1.87 1.77
C ARG A 64 3.47 2.87 1.48
N GLY A 65 3.24 3.19 0.20
CA GLY A 65 2.15 4.07 -0.22
C GLY A 65 0.79 3.56 0.24
N ILE A 66 0.54 2.27 0.06
CA ILE A 66 -0.69 1.61 0.54
C ILE A 66 -0.78 1.67 2.07
N ALA A 67 0.28 1.33 2.80
CA ALA A 67 0.28 1.41 4.27
C ALA A 67 0.00 2.83 4.78
N LEU A 68 0.57 3.85 4.13
CA LEU A 68 0.32 5.26 4.43
C LEU A 68 -1.15 5.66 4.20
N TYR A 69 -1.78 5.16 3.12
CA TYR A 69 -3.19 5.36 2.86
C TYR A 69 -4.06 4.84 4.01
N TYR A 70 -3.85 3.58 4.42
CA TYR A 70 -4.61 2.97 5.51
C TYR A 70 -4.31 3.57 6.89
N ALA A 71 -3.11 4.12 7.07
CA ALA A 71 -2.73 4.88 8.28
C ALA A 71 -3.31 6.31 8.31
N GLY A 72 -4.04 6.75 7.28
CA GLY A 72 -4.59 8.11 7.18
C GLY A 72 -3.56 9.19 6.83
N ARG A 73 -2.34 8.80 6.45
CA ARG A 73 -1.23 9.71 6.08
C ARG A 73 -1.30 10.04 4.59
N PHE A 74 -2.40 10.63 4.16
CA PHE A 74 -2.72 10.81 2.73
C PHE A 74 -1.72 11.69 1.96
N ALA A 75 -1.17 12.73 2.59
CA ALA A 75 -0.15 13.57 1.96
C ALA A 75 1.16 12.80 1.69
N ASP A 76 1.57 11.92 2.62
CA ASP A 76 2.74 11.07 2.45
C ASP A 76 2.47 9.97 1.40
N CYS A 77 1.26 9.41 1.42
CA CYS A 77 0.76 8.47 0.44
C CYS A 77 0.87 9.04 -0.98
N ARG A 78 0.35 10.25 -1.19
CA ARG A 78 0.43 10.97 -2.46
C ARG A 78 1.89 11.09 -2.93
N ARG A 79 2.79 11.59 -2.08
CA ARG A 79 4.21 11.75 -2.42
C ARG A 79 4.88 10.42 -2.75
N GLN A 80 4.53 9.33 -2.07
CA GLN A 80 5.07 8.00 -2.38
C GLN A 80 4.71 7.56 -3.79
N PHE A 81 3.46 7.73 -4.24
CA PHE A 81 3.04 7.34 -5.58
C PHE A 81 3.55 8.31 -6.67
N GLU A 82 3.70 9.59 -6.37
CA GLU A 82 4.42 10.54 -7.24
C GLU A 82 5.88 10.10 -7.46
N SER A 83 6.56 9.67 -6.39
CA SER A 83 7.92 9.15 -6.44
C SER A 83 7.99 7.79 -7.17
N HIS A 84 7.07 6.86 -6.87
CA HIS A 84 7.04 5.53 -7.53
C HIS A 84 6.88 5.64 -9.04
N ARG A 85 6.14 6.61 -9.53
CA ARG A 85 5.99 6.85 -10.98
C ARG A 85 7.33 7.08 -11.69
N THR A 86 8.35 7.57 -11.02
CA THR A 86 9.67 7.80 -11.64
C THR A 86 10.40 6.49 -11.96
N VAL A 87 10.04 5.40 -11.29
CA VAL A 87 10.66 4.07 -11.46
C VAL A 87 9.70 3.05 -12.08
N ASN A 88 8.40 3.34 -12.10
CA ASN A 88 7.37 2.49 -12.72
C ASN A 88 6.28 3.35 -13.40
N PRO A 89 6.59 3.97 -14.57
CA PRO A 89 5.72 4.96 -15.22
C PRO A 89 4.48 4.35 -15.91
N ASP A 90 4.48 3.04 -16.18
CA ASP A 90 3.45 2.37 -16.97
C ASP A 90 2.39 1.65 -16.10
N ASP A 91 2.46 1.81 -14.79
CA ASP A 91 1.62 1.11 -13.84
C ASP A 91 0.35 1.92 -13.50
N VAL A 92 -0.81 1.44 -13.96
CA VAL A 92 -2.12 2.02 -13.65
C VAL A 92 -2.44 1.97 -12.15
N GLU A 93 -1.98 0.95 -11.42
CA GLU A 93 -2.19 0.85 -9.97
C GLU A 93 -1.59 2.05 -9.25
N ASN A 94 -0.43 2.51 -9.73
CA ASN A 94 0.21 3.71 -9.19
C ASN A 94 -0.68 4.96 -9.30
N ALA A 95 -1.27 5.19 -10.48
CA ALA A 95 -2.18 6.31 -10.69
C ALA A 95 -3.47 6.17 -9.87
N ALA A 96 -4.01 4.95 -9.77
CA ALA A 96 -5.20 4.67 -8.98
C ALA A 96 -4.97 4.95 -7.48
N TRP A 97 -3.90 4.46 -6.90
CA TRP A 97 -3.57 4.73 -5.50
C TRP A 97 -3.25 6.20 -5.23
N HIS A 98 -2.57 6.89 -6.16
CA HIS A 98 -2.40 8.33 -6.08
C HIS A 98 -3.75 9.06 -6.03
N PHE A 99 -4.68 8.70 -6.93
CA PHE A 99 -6.04 9.24 -6.91
C PHE A 99 -6.70 9.05 -5.55
N LEU A 100 -6.64 7.83 -4.99
CA LEU A 100 -7.25 7.52 -3.69
C LEU A 100 -6.67 8.39 -2.57
N CYS A 101 -5.34 8.62 -2.55
CA CYS A 101 -4.69 9.48 -1.57
C CYS A 101 -5.19 10.93 -1.67
N VAL A 102 -5.31 11.47 -2.89
CA VAL A 102 -5.80 12.84 -3.12
C VAL A 102 -7.29 12.94 -2.79
N ALA A 103 -8.11 11.97 -3.20
CA ALA A 103 -9.55 11.98 -2.94
C ALA A 103 -9.87 11.98 -1.43
N ARG A 104 -9.03 11.30 -0.62
CA ARG A 104 -9.19 11.25 0.84
C ARG A 104 -8.66 12.49 1.56
N SER A 105 -7.68 13.18 1.01
CA SER A 105 -7.13 14.42 1.58
C SER A 105 -7.85 15.67 1.10
N GLU A 106 -8.48 15.61 -0.07
CA GLU A 106 -9.12 16.74 -0.71
C GLU A 106 -10.54 16.34 -1.19
N THR A 107 -10.72 16.18 -2.52
CA THR A 107 -11.99 15.72 -3.10
C THR A 107 -11.75 14.79 -4.30
N PRO A 108 -12.76 13.98 -4.70
CA PRO A 108 -12.66 13.16 -5.90
C PRO A 108 -12.41 13.96 -7.18
N GLU A 109 -12.97 15.18 -7.28
CA GLU A 109 -12.80 16.08 -8.44
C GLU A 109 -11.34 16.55 -8.55
N LYS A 110 -10.74 16.93 -7.42
CA LYS A 110 -9.32 17.30 -7.38
C LYS A 110 -8.43 16.11 -7.66
N ALA A 111 -8.77 14.92 -7.14
CA ALA A 111 -8.07 13.68 -7.45
C ALA A 111 -8.08 13.36 -8.94
N LYS A 112 -9.23 13.54 -9.60
CA LYS A 112 -9.38 13.38 -11.06
C LYS A 112 -8.50 14.38 -11.82
N ALA A 113 -8.48 15.64 -11.40
CA ALA A 113 -7.65 16.68 -12.02
C ALA A 113 -6.15 16.43 -11.83
N ALA A 114 -5.75 15.80 -10.71
CA ALA A 114 -4.37 15.47 -10.37
C ALA A 114 -3.96 14.03 -10.76
N LEU A 115 -4.81 13.29 -11.50
CA LEU A 115 -4.52 11.90 -11.86
C LEU A 115 -3.19 11.80 -12.61
N LEU A 116 -2.30 10.95 -12.11
CA LEU A 116 -0.99 10.77 -12.70
C LEU A 116 -1.12 10.19 -14.13
N PRO A 117 -0.38 10.73 -15.09
CA PRO A 117 -0.30 10.12 -16.41
C PRO A 117 0.45 8.78 -16.32
N VAL A 118 -0.04 7.79 -17.06
CA VAL A 118 0.57 6.45 -17.17
C VAL A 118 0.84 6.10 -18.62
N GLY A 119 1.89 5.31 -18.85
CA GLY A 119 2.17 4.69 -20.12
C GLY A 119 1.31 3.43 -20.35
N PRO A 120 1.68 2.58 -21.33
CA PRO A 120 0.90 1.41 -21.71
C PRO A 120 1.02 0.28 -20.68
N ASP A 121 -0.02 0.08 -19.86
CA ASP A 121 -0.16 -1.10 -19.00
C ASP A 121 -0.84 -2.22 -19.80
N SER A 122 -0.14 -3.32 -20.02
CA SER A 122 -0.63 -4.45 -20.82
C SER A 122 -1.55 -5.40 -20.05
N ARG A 123 -1.70 -5.22 -18.74
CA ARG A 123 -2.58 -6.07 -17.90
C ARG A 123 -4.05 -5.72 -18.15
N VAL A 124 -4.86 -6.75 -18.35
CA VAL A 124 -6.32 -6.60 -18.47
C VAL A 124 -6.93 -6.56 -17.06
N PRO A 125 -7.85 -5.62 -16.76
CA PRO A 125 -8.40 -4.52 -17.57
C PRO A 125 -7.80 -3.13 -17.21
N MET A 126 -6.49 -3.05 -16.96
CA MET A 126 -5.89 -1.87 -16.34
C MET A 126 -6.09 -0.59 -17.15
N ARG A 127 -6.11 -0.68 -18.49
CA ARG A 127 -6.46 0.47 -19.34
C ARG A 127 -7.86 1.01 -19.04
N GLU A 128 -8.84 0.13 -18.91
CA GLU A 128 -10.24 0.48 -18.63
C GLU A 128 -10.39 0.99 -17.19
N VAL A 129 -9.66 0.42 -16.23
CA VAL A 129 -9.53 0.95 -14.87
C VAL A 129 -9.05 2.40 -14.91
N TYR A 130 -7.98 2.70 -15.63
CA TYR A 130 -7.48 4.07 -15.76
C TYR A 130 -8.53 5.02 -16.37
N GLN A 131 -9.24 4.59 -17.41
CA GLN A 131 -10.30 5.40 -18.01
C GLN A 131 -11.48 5.63 -17.06
N MET A 132 -11.79 4.67 -16.18
CA MET A 132 -12.79 4.84 -15.13
C MET A 132 -12.35 5.91 -14.12
N PHE A 133 -11.09 5.89 -13.67
CA PHE A 133 -10.54 6.91 -12.77
C PHE A 133 -10.50 8.31 -13.44
N ARG A 134 -10.38 8.37 -14.76
CA ARG A 134 -10.56 9.59 -15.55
C ARG A 134 -12.03 10.04 -15.66
N GLY A 135 -12.98 9.18 -15.30
CA GLY A 135 -14.42 9.40 -15.45
C GLY A 135 -14.90 9.30 -16.91
N VAL A 136 -14.20 8.55 -17.75
CA VAL A 136 -14.55 8.30 -19.16
C VAL A 136 -15.36 7.01 -19.30
N LEU A 137 -14.99 5.96 -18.58
CA LEU A 137 -15.69 4.67 -18.59
C LEU A 137 -16.45 4.44 -17.28
N THR A 138 -17.43 3.55 -17.36
CA THR A 138 -18.24 3.10 -16.23
C THR A 138 -17.62 1.86 -15.56
N PRO A 139 -18.03 1.50 -14.33
CA PRO A 139 -17.67 0.22 -13.72
C PRO A 139 -18.04 -0.99 -14.58
N ASP A 140 -19.18 -0.96 -15.24
CA ASP A 140 -19.64 -2.07 -16.10
C ASP A 140 -18.73 -2.25 -17.33
N ASP A 141 -18.20 -1.16 -17.88
CA ASP A 141 -17.19 -1.23 -18.97
C ASP A 141 -15.92 -1.93 -18.50
N VAL A 142 -15.47 -1.68 -17.26
CA VAL A 142 -14.30 -2.33 -16.66
C VAL A 142 -14.53 -3.83 -16.47
N VAL A 143 -15.69 -4.22 -15.90
CA VAL A 143 -16.04 -5.65 -15.75
C VAL A 143 -16.11 -6.34 -17.11
N LYS A 144 -16.74 -5.71 -18.09
CA LYS A 144 -16.84 -6.25 -19.45
C LYS A 144 -15.46 -6.46 -20.08
N ALA A 145 -14.56 -5.51 -19.92
CA ALA A 145 -13.19 -5.60 -20.44
C ALA A 145 -12.36 -6.68 -19.72
N ALA A 146 -12.60 -6.93 -18.42
CA ALA A 146 -11.94 -7.99 -17.67
C ALA A 146 -12.23 -9.40 -18.23
N GLY A 147 -13.33 -9.59 -18.95
CA GLY A 147 -13.73 -10.88 -19.51
C GLY A 147 -13.98 -11.94 -18.45
N SER A 148 -13.48 -13.16 -18.69
CA SER A 148 -13.66 -14.30 -17.78
C SER A 148 -12.38 -14.69 -17.03
N GLN A 149 -11.26 -14.01 -17.27
CA GLN A 149 -9.99 -14.37 -16.64
C GLN A 149 -9.97 -13.97 -15.15
N PRO A 150 -9.62 -14.89 -14.24
CA PRO A 150 -9.66 -14.62 -12.81
C PRO A 150 -8.83 -13.38 -12.39
N SER A 151 -7.64 -13.20 -12.99
CA SER A 151 -6.80 -12.02 -12.71
C SER A 151 -7.46 -10.72 -13.18
N GLY A 152 -8.06 -10.70 -14.38
CA GLY A 152 -8.76 -9.53 -14.88
C GLY A 152 -9.98 -9.17 -14.03
N LEU A 153 -10.78 -10.16 -13.66
CA LEU A 153 -11.93 -9.96 -12.76
C LEU A 153 -11.50 -9.47 -11.38
N PHE A 154 -10.43 -10.03 -10.82
CA PHE A 154 -9.88 -9.56 -9.54
C PHE A 154 -9.56 -8.07 -9.57
N TYR A 155 -8.75 -7.63 -10.53
CA TYR A 155 -8.37 -6.22 -10.64
C TYR A 155 -9.55 -5.31 -10.95
N ALA A 156 -10.50 -5.75 -11.78
CA ALA A 156 -11.73 -5.02 -12.03
C ALA A 156 -12.50 -4.78 -10.72
N HIS A 157 -12.79 -5.83 -9.97
CA HIS A 157 -13.54 -5.72 -8.72
C HIS A 157 -12.80 -4.89 -7.68
N LEU A 158 -11.48 -5.08 -7.50
CA LEU A 158 -10.71 -4.31 -6.54
C LEU A 158 -10.78 -2.81 -6.85
N TYR A 159 -10.46 -2.42 -8.08
CA TYR A 159 -10.37 -1.00 -8.42
C TYR A 159 -11.73 -0.32 -8.59
N ILE A 160 -12.78 -1.03 -9.00
CA ILE A 160 -14.14 -0.52 -8.96
C ILE A 160 -14.57 -0.26 -7.51
N GLY A 161 -14.29 -1.19 -6.60
CA GLY A 161 -14.64 -1.04 -5.20
C GLY A 161 -13.96 0.16 -4.55
N LEU A 162 -12.63 0.30 -4.72
CA LEU A 162 -11.86 1.42 -4.20
C LEU A 162 -12.30 2.77 -4.80
N TYR A 163 -12.54 2.82 -6.11
CA TYR A 163 -13.05 4.01 -6.79
C TYR A 163 -14.45 4.40 -6.31
N ALA A 164 -15.34 3.42 -6.17
CA ALA A 164 -16.71 3.63 -5.69
C ALA A 164 -16.72 4.17 -4.26
N GLU A 165 -15.88 3.64 -3.37
CA GLU A 165 -15.72 4.17 -2.00
C GLU A 165 -15.24 5.63 -2.04
N ALA A 166 -14.17 5.91 -2.79
CA ALA A 166 -13.61 7.26 -2.91
C ALA A 166 -14.59 8.29 -3.49
N THR A 167 -15.54 7.83 -4.31
CA THR A 167 -16.59 8.67 -4.93
C THR A 167 -17.94 8.61 -4.22
N GLY A 168 -18.01 8.02 -3.00
CA GLY A 168 -19.19 8.02 -2.14
C GLY A 168 -20.27 6.97 -2.48
N ARG A 169 -20.01 6.05 -3.40
CA ARG A 169 -20.95 5.00 -3.84
C ARG A 169 -20.79 3.74 -2.97
N LYS A 170 -21.24 3.80 -1.72
CA LYS A 170 -20.96 2.82 -0.67
C LYS A 170 -21.42 1.40 -1.01
N ASP A 171 -22.64 1.21 -1.52
CA ASP A 171 -23.18 -0.12 -1.82
C ASP A 171 -22.40 -0.80 -2.96
N LEU A 172 -22.05 -0.02 -3.98
CA LEU A 172 -21.22 -0.50 -5.07
C LEU A 172 -19.82 -0.87 -4.57
N ALA A 173 -19.22 -0.03 -3.73
CA ALA A 173 -17.93 -0.30 -3.12
C ALA A 173 -17.94 -1.62 -2.34
N LEU A 174 -18.92 -1.79 -1.45
CA LEU A 174 -19.04 -2.99 -0.62
C LEU A 174 -19.20 -4.26 -1.46
N THR A 175 -20.04 -4.22 -2.51
CA THR A 175 -20.26 -5.34 -3.42
C THR A 175 -18.95 -5.76 -4.09
N HIS A 176 -18.23 -4.81 -4.68
CA HIS A 176 -17.01 -5.11 -5.43
C HIS A 176 -15.82 -5.45 -4.53
N ILE A 177 -15.68 -4.83 -3.36
CA ILE A 177 -14.62 -5.19 -2.40
C ILE A 177 -14.82 -6.61 -1.84
N LYS A 178 -16.06 -7.00 -1.50
CA LYS A 178 -16.35 -8.37 -1.05
C LYS A 178 -16.01 -9.40 -2.11
N GLU A 179 -16.35 -9.11 -3.37
CA GLU A 179 -15.99 -9.99 -4.48
C GLU A 179 -14.48 -10.11 -4.64
N ALA A 180 -13.74 -8.98 -4.69
CA ALA A 180 -12.28 -8.98 -4.80
C ALA A 180 -11.59 -9.72 -3.63
N ALA A 181 -12.17 -9.67 -2.43
CA ALA A 181 -11.64 -10.34 -1.24
C ALA A 181 -11.96 -11.85 -1.18
N SER A 182 -12.75 -12.37 -2.12
CA SER A 182 -13.15 -13.77 -2.11
C SER A 182 -11.97 -14.71 -2.39
N ASP A 183 -12.03 -15.93 -1.83
CA ASP A 183 -10.96 -16.92 -1.95
C ASP A 183 -10.73 -17.41 -3.40
N ARG A 184 -11.70 -17.19 -4.30
CA ARG A 184 -11.54 -17.52 -5.73
C ARG A 184 -10.37 -16.79 -6.39
N TYR A 185 -9.90 -15.67 -5.81
CA TYR A 185 -8.79 -14.88 -6.32
C TYR A 185 -7.48 -15.04 -5.54
N ALA A 186 -7.44 -15.93 -4.53
CA ALA A 186 -6.25 -16.14 -3.70
C ALA A 186 -4.98 -16.48 -4.49
N GLY A 187 -5.13 -17.19 -5.63
CA GLY A 187 -4.01 -17.59 -6.49
C GLY A 187 -3.57 -16.55 -7.51
N VAL A 188 -4.28 -15.42 -7.68
CA VAL A 188 -4.01 -14.46 -8.77
C VAL A 188 -3.70 -13.04 -8.31
N GLY A 189 -4.17 -12.63 -7.16
CA GLY A 189 -4.05 -11.25 -6.67
C GLY A 189 -2.77 -10.96 -5.87
N GLY A 190 -2.07 -11.98 -5.38
CA GLY A 190 -0.86 -11.79 -4.58
C GLY A 190 -1.04 -10.81 -3.42
N TYR A 191 -0.13 -9.84 -3.29
CA TYR A 191 -0.22 -8.78 -2.28
C TYR A 191 -1.54 -7.99 -2.37
N MET A 192 -2.02 -7.70 -3.58
CA MET A 192 -3.25 -6.94 -3.75
C MET A 192 -4.50 -7.72 -3.32
N HIS A 193 -4.50 -9.07 -3.36
CA HIS A 193 -5.57 -9.86 -2.76
C HIS A 193 -5.57 -9.75 -1.23
N MET A 194 -4.39 -9.74 -0.60
CA MET A 194 -4.28 -9.46 0.84
C MET A 194 -4.81 -8.05 1.17
N VAL A 195 -4.51 -7.03 0.33
CA VAL A 195 -5.08 -5.68 0.47
C VAL A 195 -6.60 -5.70 0.38
N ALA A 196 -7.19 -6.42 -0.60
CA ALA A 196 -8.64 -6.56 -0.74
C ALA A 196 -9.28 -7.17 0.53
N ARG A 197 -8.70 -8.23 1.07
CA ARG A 197 -9.17 -8.88 2.32
C ARG A 197 -9.06 -7.97 3.54
N VAL A 198 -7.96 -7.23 3.65
CA VAL A 198 -7.78 -6.22 4.73
C VAL A 198 -8.83 -5.13 4.60
N HIS A 199 -9.08 -4.65 3.38
CA HIS A 199 -10.09 -3.62 3.11
C HIS A 199 -11.49 -4.09 3.47
N ALA A 200 -11.88 -5.31 3.04
CA ALA A 200 -13.18 -5.90 3.32
C ALA A 200 -13.47 -6.09 4.82
N ARG A 201 -12.42 -6.31 5.64
CA ARG A 201 -12.58 -6.40 7.11
C ARG A 201 -12.79 -5.04 7.79
N LYS A 202 -12.41 -3.96 7.12
CA LYS A 202 -12.51 -2.59 7.64
C LYS A 202 -13.84 -1.93 7.25
N SER A 203 -14.44 -2.36 6.13
CA SER A 203 -15.71 -1.85 5.59
C SER A 203 -16.91 -2.45 6.31
#